data_6f9d1e93cdd0e4649a1ac4d7d7209dd4
#
_entry.id   6f9d1e93cdd0e4649a1ac4d7d7209dd4
#
_cell.length_a   1.000
_cell.length_b   1.000
_cell.length_c   1.000
_cell.angle_alpha   90.00
_cell.angle_beta   90.00
_cell.angle_gamma   90.00
#
_symmetry.space_group_name_H-M   'P 1'
#
loop_
_entity.id
_entity.type
_entity.pdbx_description
1 polymer ?
#
loop_
_entity_poly.entity_id
_entity_poly.type
_entity_poly.pdbx_seq_one_letter_code
_entity_poly.pdbx_strand_id
1 'polypeptide(L)'
;MEDIRERLDMVEALVDDAVLRKTLHDEHLRKISDLDKICSKLRKRRTTLSDLYKAFLTVLELHRIYTLLKESDPGGVFEKPILSALSAWLPKTEKFIKLVEKTIDFDSVSEGVFLVKADIDEDLADFKEQLDKIKGKIKGDYGRDASSLGYDQKSLKLENSAQLGYYYRDAQKGWSSVALNFLYAHA
;
A
#
# COMPACT_ATOMS: atom_id res chain seq x y z
N MET A 1 38.94 3.38 16.74
CA MET A 1 39.14 4.85 16.60
C MET A 1 38.70 5.33 15.22
N GLU A 2 39.04 4.61 14.14
CA GLU A 2 38.65 4.92 12.76
C GLU A 2 37.13 4.97 12.58
N ASP A 3 36.40 3.96 13.05
CA ASP A 3 34.93 3.90 12.97
C ASP A 3 34.22 5.07 13.65
N ILE A 4 34.85 5.65 14.70
CA ILE A 4 34.27 6.83 15.39
C ILE A 4 34.44 8.08 14.51
N ARG A 5 35.59 8.23 13.88
CA ARG A 5 35.84 9.36 12.96
C ARG A 5 34.89 9.33 11.77
N GLU A 6 34.78 8.18 11.12
CA GLU A 6 33.85 8.01 9.98
C GLU A 6 32.40 8.38 10.33
N ARG A 7 31.96 8.03 11.54
CA ARG A 7 30.63 8.45 12.02
C ARG A 7 30.54 9.94 12.30
N LEU A 8 31.59 10.55 12.82
CA LEU A 8 31.61 12.00 13.08
C LEU A 8 31.64 12.78 11.76
N ASP A 9 32.45 12.34 10.78
CA ASP A 9 32.52 12.95 9.44
C ASP A 9 31.15 12.89 8.75
N MET A 10 30.42 11.78 8.89
CA MET A 10 29.07 11.64 8.38
C MET A 10 28.07 12.58 9.09
N VAL A 11 28.20 12.74 10.40
CA VAL A 11 27.37 13.70 11.16
C VAL A 11 27.66 15.13 10.73
N GLU A 12 28.94 15.51 10.56
CA GLU A 12 29.35 16.80 10.06
C GLU A 12 28.78 17.08 8.68
N ALA A 13 28.89 16.17 7.74
CA ALA A 13 28.31 16.30 6.40
C ALA A 13 26.78 16.53 6.45
N LEU A 14 26.07 15.83 7.32
CA LEU A 14 24.63 16.00 7.49
C LEU A 14 24.25 17.28 8.25
N VAL A 15 25.15 17.84 9.08
CA VAL A 15 24.96 19.15 9.73
C VAL A 15 25.14 20.26 8.69
N ASP A 16 26.15 20.15 7.84
CA ASP A 16 26.47 21.16 6.82
C ASP A 16 25.44 21.19 5.69
N ASP A 17 24.91 20.03 5.29
CA ASP A 17 23.81 19.93 4.32
C ASP A 17 22.45 19.78 5.00
N ALA A 18 21.88 20.93 5.37
CA ALA A 18 20.56 20.98 6.00
C ALA A 18 19.43 20.49 5.08
N VAL A 19 19.58 20.64 3.75
CA VAL A 19 18.58 20.20 2.77
C VAL A 19 18.57 18.68 2.71
N LEU A 20 19.74 18.04 2.51
CA LEU A 20 19.87 16.58 2.53
C LEU A 20 19.34 15.99 3.84
N ARG A 21 19.75 16.56 4.97
CA ARG A 21 19.29 16.10 6.30
C ARG A 21 17.79 16.13 6.43
N LYS A 22 17.14 17.24 6.02
CA LYS A 22 15.69 17.40 6.09
C LYS A 22 14.98 16.42 5.16
N THR A 23 15.43 16.28 3.94
CA THR A 23 14.87 15.34 2.95
C THR A 23 14.98 13.90 3.48
N LEU A 24 16.14 13.48 3.97
CA LEU A 24 16.32 12.16 4.57
C LEU A 24 15.36 11.93 5.74
N HIS A 25 15.27 12.89 6.66
CA HIS A 25 14.44 12.73 7.86
C HIS A 25 12.95 12.75 7.53
N ASP A 26 12.47 13.77 6.81
CA ASP A 26 11.04 14.03 6.66
C ASP A 26 10.41 13.19 5.54
N GLU A 27 11.15 12.92 4.47
CA GLU A 27 10.60 12.27 3.28
C GLU A 27 10.93 10.79 3.17
N HIS A 28 12.04 10.33 3.78
CA HIS A 28 12.53 8.97 3.61
C HIS A 28 12.50 8.14 4.89
N LEU A 29 13.24 8.53 5.93
CA LEU A 29 13.42 7.70 7.13
C LEU A 29 12.11 7.41 7.88
N ARG A 30 11.15 8.35 7.85
CA ARG A 30 9.83 8.16 8.46
C ARG A 30 8.98 7.07 7.79
N LYS A 31 9.28 6.72 6.54
CA LYS A 31 8.57 5.69 5.79
C LYS A 31 9.15 4.29 6.00
N ILE A 32 10.29 4.20 6.65
CA ILE A 32 10.96 2.93 6.94
C ILE A 32 10.19 2.20 8.03
N SER A 33 9.69 1.02 7.71
CA SER A 33 9.03 0.13 8.66
C SER A 33 10.05 -0.71 9.42
N ASP A 34 9.68 -1.19 10.61
CA ASP A 34 10.47 -2.11 11.42
C ASP A 34 10.57 -3.49 10.71
N LEU A 35 11.64 -3.66 9.93
CA LEU A 35 11.90 -4.89 9.17
C LEU A 35 12.19 -6.08 10.10
N ASP A 36 12.81 -5.87 11.26
CA ASP A 36 13.12 -6.95 12.22
C ASP A 36 11.83 -7.55 12.76
N LYS A 37 10.85 -6.70 13.07
CA LYS A 37 9.51 -7.14 13.49
C LYS A 37 8.81 -7.91 12.39
N ILE A 38 8.87 -7.43 11.14
CA ILE A 38 8.25 -8.11 9.99
C ILE A 38 8.95 -9.46 9.74
N CYS A 39 10.28 -9.51 9.74
CA CYS A 39 11.05 -10.75 9.62
C CYS A 39 10.74 -11.75 10.76
N SER A 40 10.56 -11.25 11.99
CA SER A 40 10.16 -12.10 13.11
C SER A 40 8.77 -12.72 12.91
N LYS A 41 7.80 -11.94 12.41
CA LYS A 41 6.48 -12.45 12.05
C LYS A 41 6.57 -13.49 10.91
N LEU A 42 7.41 -13.23 9.90
CA LEU A 42 7.61 -14.14 8.76
C LEU A 42 8.16 -15.50 9.23
N ARG A 43 9.18 -15.50 10.08
CA ARG A 43 9.72 -16.76 10.69
C ARG A 43 8.67 -17.52 11.46
N LYS A 44 7.74 -16.83 12.12
CA LYS A 44 6.64 -17.43 12.88
C LYS A 44 5.40 -17.78 12.03
N ARG A 45 5.45 -17.57 10.71
CA ARG A 45 4.33 -17.76 9.78
C ARG A 45 3.07 -17.00 10.17
N ARG A 46 3.24 -15.77 10.69
CA ARG A 46 2.15 -14.87 11.15
C ARG A 46 2.13 -13.54 10.37
N THR A 47 2.85 -13.50 9.25
CA THR A 47 2.92 -12.32 8.37
C THR A 47 1.62 -12.17 7.59
N THR A 48 1.11 -10.96 7.52
CA THR A 48 -0.03 -10.58 6.68
C THR A 48 0.44 -10.00 5.35
N LEU A 49 -0.47 -9.90 4.36
CA LEU A 49 -0.17 -9.18 3.10
C LEU A 49 0.19 -7.72 3.35
N SER A 50 -0.45 -7.08 4.35
CA SER A 50 -0.11 -5.72 4.77
C SER A 50 1.33 -5.61 5.30
N ASP A 51 1.81 -6.60 6.05
CA ASP A 51 3.20 -6.62 6.53
C ASP A 51 4.18 -6.77 5.36
N LEU A 52 3.87 -7.64 4.38
CA LEU A 52 4.69 -7.82 3.17
C LEU A 52 4.72 -6.54 2.32
N TYR A 53 3.58 -5.88 2.16
CA TYR A 53 3.50 -4.61 1.46
C TYR A 53 4.33 -3.50 2.14
N LYS A 54 4.30 -3.43 3.48
CA LYS A 54 5.15 -2.49 4.24
C LYS A 54 6.63 -2.79 4.04
N ALA A 55 7.02 -4.06 4.04
CA ALA A 55 8.40 -4.45 3.75
C ALA A 55 8.81 -4.05 2.32
N PHE A 56 7.92 -4.26 1.34
CA PHE A 56 8.14 -3.86 -0.05
C PHE A 56 8.35 -2.34 -0.17
N LEU A 57 7.49 -1.52 0.43
CA LEU A 57 7.67 -0.07 0.43
C LEU A 57 8.98 0.35 1.10
N THR A 58 9.36 -0.31 2.20
CA THR A 58 10.63 -0.04 2.89
C THR A 58 11.83 -0.35 1.99
N VAL A 59 11.79 -1.46 1.27
CA VAL A 59 12.86 -1.82 0.32
C VAL A 59 12.97 -0.79 -0.80
N LEU A 60 11.86 -0.35 -1.37
CA LEU A 60 11.86 0.71 -2.39
C LEU A 60 12.40 2.02 -1.83
N GLU A 61 12.08 2.35 -0.58
CA GLU A 61 12.57 3.55 0.07
C GLU A 61 14.08 3.50 0.31
N LEU A 62 14.63 2.33 0.66
CA LEU A 62 16.07 2.14 0.79
C LEU A 62 16.82 2.32 -0.55
N HIS A 63 16.21 1.96 -1.68
CA HIS A 63 16.77 2.27 -3.00
C HIS A 63 16.84 3.78 -3.24
N ARG A 64 15.79 4.53 -2.86
CA ARG A 64 15.76 5.99 -2.99
C ARG A 64 16.80 6.66 -2.10
N ILE A 65 16.93 6.20 -0.84
CA ILE A 65 17.94 6.69 0.09
C ILE A 65 19.36 6.44 -0.47
N TYR A 66 19.59 5.26 -1.03
CA TYR A 66 20.88 4.94 -1.66
C TYR A 66 21.21 5.91 -2.78
N THR A 67 20.27 6.16 -3.69
CA THR A 67 20.46 7.08 -4.81
C THR A 67 20.70 8.51 -4.30
N LEU A 68 19.88 8.99 -3.38
CA LEU A 68 20.00 10.32 -2.80
C LEU A 68 21.34 10.54 -2.12
N LEU A 69 21.79 9.61 -1.28
CA LEU A 69 23.08 9.71 -0.59
C LEU A 69 24.23 9.65 -1.58
N LYS A 70 24.16 8.80 -2.60
CA LYS A 70 25.21 8.69 -3.62
C LYS A 70 25.36 9.96 -4.45
N GLU A 71 24.27 10.62 -4.79
CA GLU A 71 24.27 11.87 -5.54
C GLU A 71 24.74 13.06 -4.70
N SER A 72 24.52 13.01 -3.39
CA SER A 72 24.87 14.09 -2.45
C SER A 72 26.23 13.91 -1.78
N ASP A 73 27.05 12.92 -2.19
CA ASP A 73 28.31 12.55 -1.54
C ASP A 73 29.54 12.75 -2.45
N PRO A 74 29.91 14.01 -2.78
CA PRO A 74 31.09 14.28 -3.60
C PRO A 74 32.42 13.90 -2.90
N GLY A 75 32.39 13.77 -1.59
CA GLY A 75 33.58 13.44 -0.78
C GLY A 75 33.72 11.98 -0.40
N GLY A 76 32.73 11.12 -0.70
CA GLY A 76 32.74 9.71 -0.35
C GLY A 76 32.52 9.43 1.16
N VAL A 77 31.96 10.40 1.88
CA VAL A 77 31.76 10.31 3.35
C VAL A 77 30.73 9.23 3.71
N PHE A 78 29.71 9.02 2.86
CA PHE A 78 28.68 8.00 3.07
C PHE A 78 29.07 6.63 2.47
N GLU A 79 30.13 6.55 1.66
CA GLU A 79 30.48 5.33 0.92
C GLU A 79 30.72 4.15 1.86
N LYS A 80 31.64 4.27 2.78
CA LYS A 80 32.05 3.19 3.68
C LYS A 80 31.03 2.87 4.77
N PRO A 81 30.41 3.87 5.45
CA PRO A 81 29.46 3.60 6.53
C PRO A 81 28.11 3.06 6.07
N ILE A 82 27.61 3.47 4.89
CA ILE A 82 26.25 3.19 4.46
C ILE A 82 26.17 2.63 3.05
N LEU A 83 26.74 3.31 2.04
CA LEU A 83 26.52 2.99 0.64
C LEU A 83 27.07 1.62 0.24
N SER A 84 28.24 1.23 0.75
CA SER A 84 28.83 -0.08 0.48
C SER A 84 27.93 -1.23 0.98
N ALA A 85 27.35 -1.09 2.16
CA ALA A 85 26.43 -2.08 2.72
C ALA A 85 25.12 -2.15 1.91
N LEU A 86 24.56 -1.00 1.56
CA LEU A 86 23.33 -0.93 0.75
C LEU A 86 23.58 -1.48 -0.67
N SER A 87 24.67 -1.10 -1.32
CA SER A 87 25.02 -1.59 -2.68
C SER A 87 25.15 -3.12 -2.75
N ALA A 88 25.66 -3.73 -1.69
CA ALA A 88 25.79 -5.19 -1.59
C ALA A 88 24.46 -5.89 -1.29
N TRP A 89 23.52 -5.19 -0.66
CA TRP A 89 22.24 -5.75 -0.21
C TRP A 89 21.11 -5.52 -1.21
N LEU A 90 21.00 -4.34 -1.80
CA LEU A 90 19.89 -3.95 -2.67
C LEU A 90 19.66 -4.92 -3.85
N PRO A 91 20.68 -5.42 -4.57
CA PRO A 91 20.46 -6.38 -5.66
C PRO A 91 19.80 -7.68 -5.20
N LYS A 92 20.00 -8.08 -3.94
CA LYS A 92 19.41 -9.31 -3.39
C LYS A 92 17.90 -9.15 -3.15
N THR A 93 17.42 -7.93 -3.07
CA THR A 93 15.99 -7.63 -2.84
C THR A 93 15.14 -7.68 -4.11
N GLU A 94 15.74 -7.70 -5.30
CA GLU A 94 14.99 -7.72 -6.57
C GLU A 94 14.01 -8.88 -6.68
N LYS A 95 14.41 -10.07 -6.21
CA LYS A 95 13.52 -11.25 -6.23
C LYS A 95 12.30 -11.04 -5.32
N PHE A 96 12.50 -10.38 -4.18
CA PHE A 96 11.42 -10.05 -3.27
C PHE A 96 10.48 -9.00 -3.88
N ILE A 97 11.03 -7.95 -4.49
CA ILE A 97 10.25 -6.91 -5.19
C ILE A 97 9.35 -7.56 -6.24
N LYS A 98 9.95 -8.35 -7.15
CA LYS A 98 9.21 -9.06 -8.22
C LYS A 98 8.15 -10.02 -7.66
N LEU A 99 8.45 -10.70 -6.55
CA LEU A 99 7.48 -11.57 -5.90
C LEU A 99 6.27 -10.78 -5.40
N VAL A 100 6.49 -9.67 -4.70
CA VAL A 100 5.41 -8.84 -4.17
C VAL A 100 4.59 -8.22 -5.30
N GLU A 101 5.23 -7.67 -6.33
CA GLU A 101 4.59 -7.09 -7.51
C GLU A 101 3.73 -8.12 -8.27
N LYS A 102 4.18 -9.36 -8.32
CA LYS A 102 3.41 -10.45 -8.94
C LYS A 102 2.23 -10.91 -8.06
N THR A 103 2.38 -10.81 -6.74
CA THR A 103 1.44 -11.43 -5.80
C THR A 103 0.35 -10.49 -5.30
N ILE A 104 0.69 -9.23 -4.97
CA ILE A 104 -0.24 -8.29 -4.34
C ILE A 104 -1.00 -7.51 -5.40
N ASP A 105 -2.30 -7.39 -5.23
CA ASP A 105 -3.17 -6.53 -6.01
C ASP A 105 -3.09 -5.09 -5.48
N PHE A 106 -2.31 -4.24 -6.16
CA PHE A 106 -2.10 -2.85 -5.74
C PHE A 106 -3.34 -1.96 -5.92
N ASP A 107 -4.25 -2.32 -6.81
CA ASP A 107 -5.50 -1.57 -6.99
C ASP A 107 -6.36 -1.69 -5.71
N SER A 108 -6.46 -2.91 -5.17
CA SER A 108 -7.15 -3.17 -3.91
C SER A 108 -6.49 -2.48 -2.71
N VAL A 109 -5.15 -2.33 -2.71
CA VAL A 109 -4.42 -1.63 -1.64
C VAL A 109 -4.82 -0.15 -1.57
N SER A 110 -5.08 0.50 -2.70
CA SER A 110 -5.54 1.88 -2.74
C SER A 110 -6.90 2.09 -2.05
N GLU A 111 -7.72 1.04 -2.00
CA GLU A 111 -9.01 0.98 -1.29
C GLU A 111 -8.86 0.55 0.19
N GLY A 112 -7.62 0.32 0.66
CA GLY A 112 -7.33 -0.14 2.02
C GLY A 112 -7.48 -1.65 2.23
N VAL A 113 -7.67 -2.41 1.15
CA VAL A 113 -7.85 -3.87 1.18
C VAL A 113 -6.60 -4.56 0.63
N PHE A 114 -6.09 -5.56 1.32
CA PHE A 114 -4.92 -6.31 0.90
C PHE A 114 -5.34 -7.66 0.34
N LEU A 115 -5.29 -7.81 -0.97
CA LEU A 115 -5.65 -9.02 -1.70
C LEU A 115 -4.48 -9.55 -2.51
N VAL A 116 -4.54 -10.85 -2.81
CA VAL A 116 -3.68 -11.51 -3.77
C VAL A 116 -4.27 -11.29 -5.16
N LYS A 117 -3.42 -11.08 -6.17
CA LYS A 117 -3.86 -10.99 -7.57
C LYS A 117 -4.59 -12.25 -7.99
N ALA A 118 -5.69 -12.09 -8.68
CA ALA A 118 -6.52 -13.21 -9.11
C ALA A 118 -5.86 -14.08 -10.21
N ASP A 119 -4.93 -13.52 -10.97
CA ASP A 119 -4.20 -14.21 -12.04
C ASP A 119 -3.14 -15.21 -11.56
N ILE A 120 -2.95 -15.34 -10.24
CA ILE A 120 -2.01 -16.30 -9.66
C ILE A 120 -2.57 -17.73 -9.66
N ASP A 121 -3.88 -17.85 -9.59
CA ASP A 121 -4.57 -19.12 -9.44
C ASP A 121 -5.89 -19.10 -10.23
N GLU A 122 -6.21 -20.19 -10.95
CA GLU A 122 -7.39 -20.27 -11.81
C GLU A 122 -8.69 -20.12 -11.01
N ASP A 123 -8.77 -20.72 -9.83
CA ASP A 123 -9.95 -20.62 -8.96
C ASP A 123 -10.17 -19.18 -8.50
N LEU A 124 -9.08 -18.45 -8.18
CA LEU A 124 -9.16 -17.03 -7.81
C LEU A 124 -9.61 -16.16 -8.99
N ALA A 125 -9.18 -16.47 -10.20
CA ALA A 125 -9.59 -15.78 -11.41
C ALA A 125 -11.11 -15.95 -11.64
N ASP A 126 -11.62 -17.16 -11.49
CA ASP A 126 -13.05 -17.47 -11.63
C ASP A 126 -13.88 -16.74 -10.55
N PHE A 127 -13.42 -16.76 -9.31
CA PHE A 127 -14.10 -16.03 -8.23
C PHE A 127 -14.11 -14.52 -8.47
N LYS A 128 -13.02 -13.95 -8.98
CA LYS A 128 -12.97 -12.53 -9.33
C LYS A 128 -13.96 -12.21 -10.45
N GLU A 129 -14.03 -13.03 -11.50
CA GLU A 129 -14.99 -12.84 -12.58
C GLU A 129 -16.43 -12.88 -12.09
N GLN A 130 -16.76 -13.85 -11.22
CA GLN A 130 -18.10 -13.94 -10.60
C GLN A 130 -18.41 -12.70 -9.74
N LEU A 131 -17.44 -12.25 -8.94
CA LEU A 131 -17.57 -11.07 -8.09
C LEU A 131 -17.77 -9.80 -8.92
N ASP A 132 -17.03 -9.64 -10.01
CA ASP A 132 -17.16 -8.50 -10.91
C ASP A 132 -18.50 -8.51 -11.67
N LYS A 133 -18.99 -9.68 -12.05
CA LYS A 133 -20.35 -9.85 -12.61
C LYS A 133 -21.43 -9.43 -11.60
N ILE A 134 -21.30 -9.83 -10.34
CA ILE A 134 -22.26 -9.45 -9.28
C ILE A 134 -22.19 -7.95 -9.02
N LYS A 135 -20.98 -7.38 -8.87
CA LYS A 135 -20.80 -5.92 -8.72
C LYS A 135 -21.39 -5.14 -9.89
N GLY A 136 -21.23 -5.66 -11.11
CA GLY A 136 -21.81 -5.09 -12.31
C GLY A 136 -23.34 -5.10 -12.28
N LYS A 137 -23.95 -6.19 -11.84
CA LYS A 137 -25.41 -6.27 -11.64
C LYS A 137 -25.90 -5.26 -10.61
N ILE A 138 -25.24 -5.20 -9.43
CA ILE A 138 -25.61 -4.24 -8.37
C ILE A 138 -25.55 -2.79 -8.88
N LYS A 139 -24.51 -2.43 -9.64
CA LYS A 139 -24.40 -1.10 -10.25
C LYS A 139 -25.49 -0.84 -11.31
N GLY A 140 -25.82 -1.85 -12.09
CA GLY A 140 -26.89 -1.77 -13.08
C GLY A 140 -28.28 -1.62 -12.45
N ASP A 141 -28.52 -2.36 -11.37
CA ASP A 141 -29.78 -2.29 -10.62
C ASP A 141 -29.93 -0.93 -9.92
N TYR A 142 -28.84 -0.38 -9.36
CA TYR A 142 -28.83 0.96 -8.80
C TYR A 142 -29.40 2.04 -9.73
N GLY A 143 -29.01 2.01 -11.00
CA GLY A 143 -29.53 2.98 -11.99
C GLY A 143 -31.04 2.86 -12.23
N ARG A 144 -31.55 1.61 -12.23
CA ARG A 144 -32.99 1.33 -12.39
C ARG A 144 -33.79 1.68 -11.13
N ASP A 145 -33.26 1.32 -9.98
CA ASP A 145 -33.89 1.56 -8.70
C ASP A 145 -33.98 3.05 -8.36
N ALA A 146 -32.92 3.82 -8.61
CA ALA A 146 -32.92 5.27 -8.45
C ALA A 146 -34.05 5.91 -9.28
N SER A 147 -34.17 5.48 -10.55
CA SER A 147 -35.23 5.99 -11.44
C SER A 147 -36.64 5.57 -10.99
N SER A 148 -36.82 4.34 -10.53
CA SER A 148 -38.14 3.81 -10.05
C SER A 148 -38.57 4.45 -8.76
N LEU A 149 -37.66 4.83 -7.87
CA LEU A 149 -37.90 5.49 -6.62
C LEU A 149 -38.08 7.02 -6.76
N GLY A 150 -37.94 7.56 -7.96
CA GLY A 150 -38.06 8.99 -8.23
C GLY A 150 -36.89 9.83 -7.68
N TYR A 151 -35.77 9.20 -7.39
CA TYR A 151 -34.55 9.90 -6.99
C TYR A 151 -33.69 10.25 -8.20
N ASP A 152 -33.13 11.45 -8.20
CA ASP A 152 -32.03 11.78 -9.11
C ASP A 152 -30.79 10.96 -8.69
N GLN A 153 -30.05 10.42 -9.67
CA GLN A 153 -28.81 9.67 -9.42
C GLN A 153 -27.76 10.44 -8.60
N LYS A 154 -27.88 11.78 -8.52
CA LYS A 154 -27.02 12.62 -7.68
C LYS A 154 -27.41 12.62 -6.21
N SER A 155 -28.68 12.36 -5.90
CA SER A 155 -29.19 12.38 -4.52
C SER A 155 -29.18 11.01 -3.84
N LEU A 156 -29.18 9.92 -4.59
CA LEU A 156 -29.04 8.56 -4.08
C LEU A 156 -27.61 8.08 -4.31
N LYS A 157 -26.93 7.58 -3.28
CA LYS A 157 -25.58 7.00 -3.39
C LYS A 157 -25.59 5.52 -3.05
N LEU A 158 -24.96 4.72 -3.89
CA LEU A 158 -24.66 3.33 -3.59
C LEU A 158 -23.37 3.26 -2.77
N GLU A 159 -23.46 2.79 -1.55
CA GLU A 159 -22.33 2.63 -0.64
C GLU A 159 -22.17 1.17 -0.23
N ASN A 160 -20.99 0.81 0.24
CA ASN A 160 -20.69 -0.52 0.76
C ASN A 160 -19.99 -0.40 2.11
N SER A 161 -20.45 -1.14 3.10
CA SER A 161 -19.81 -1.24 4.40
C SER A 161 -19.64 -2.69 4.83
N ALA A 162 -18.65 -2.96 5.68
CA ALA A 162 -18.40 -4.30 6.19
C ALA A 162 -19.55 -4.86 7.03
N GLN A 163 -20.39 -4.00 7.61
CA GLN A 163 -21.50 -4.39 8.48
C GLN A 163 -22.81 -4.60 7.72
N LEU A 164 -23.08 -3.75 6.71
CA LEU A 164 -24.37 -3.70 6.01
C LEU A 164 -24.29 -4.25 4.58
N GLY A 165 -23.09 -4.49 4.04
CA GLY A 165 -22.91 -4.77 2.63
C GLY A 165 -23.21 -3.54 1.76
N TYR A 166 -23.78 -3.77 0.58
CA TYR A 166 -24.22 -2.68 -0.31
C TYR A 166 -25.55 -2.10 0.16
N TYR A 167 -25.63 -0.76 0.19
CA TYR A 167 -26.84 -0.03 0.58
C TYR A 167 -26.95 1.31 -0.14
N TYR A 168 -28.17 1.83 -0.22
CA TYR A 168 -28.42 3.16 -0.77
C TYR A 168 -28.46 4.20 0.35
N ARG A 169 -27.80 5.33 0.14
CA ARG A 169 -27.86 6.48 1.03
C ARG A 169 -28.41 7.70 0.31
N ASP A 170 -29.42 8.35 0.92
CA ASP A 170 -29.89 9.65 0.48
C ASP A 170 -28.89 10.74 0.89
N ALA A 171 -28.36 11.46 -0.10
CA ALA A 171 -27.36 12.52 0.14
C ALA A 171 -27.98 13.78 0.76
N GLN A 172 -29.31 13.96 0.68
CA GLN A 172 -29.99 15.16 1.18
C GLN A 172 -30.58 14.97 2.59
N LYS A 173 -30.99 13.77 2.96
CA LYS A 173 -31.67 13.50 4.22
C LYS A 173 -30.82 12.94 5.36
N GLY A 174 -29.52 12.77 5.14
CA GLY A 174 -28.67 12.12 6.13
C GLY A 174 -29.05 10.66 6.36
N TRP A 175 -28.86 10.14 7.55
CA TRP A 175 -29.19 8.76 7.95
C TRP A 175 -30.70 8.50 8.09
N SER A 176 -31.50 8.70 7.09
CA SER A 176 -32.82 8.07 7.04
C SER A 176 -32.67 6.80 6.21
N SER A 177 -32.61 5.67 6.93
CA SER A 177 -32.54 4.33 6.39
C SER A 177 -33.67 4.08 5.40
N VAL A 178 -33.40 4.18 4.12
CA VAL A 178 -34.15 3.37 3.16
C VAL A 178 -33.49 2.00 3.25
N ALA A 179 -34.00 1.20 4.18
CA ALA A 179 -33.46 -0.11 4.48
C ALA A 179 -33.55 -1.00 3.25
N LEU A 180 -32.42 -1.51 2.87
CA LEU A 180 -32.19 -2.55 1.89
C LEU A 180 -32.81 -3.89 2.30
N ASN A 181 -34.09 -4.03 2.27
CA ASN A 181 -34.71 -5.34 2.24
C ASN A 181 -34.90 -5.90 0.83
N PHE A 182 -34.35 -5.24 -0.21
CA PHE A 182 -34.57 -5.63 -1.60
C PHE A 182 -33.47 -6.47 -2.26
N LEU A 183 -32.27 -6.55 -1.69
CA LEU A 183 -31.17 -7.31 -2.33
C LEU A 183 -31.15 -8.81 -2.02
N TYR A 184 -32.00 -9.30 -1.09
CA TYR A 184 -32.07 -10.73 -0.75
C TYR A 184 -33.28 -11.48 -1.32
N ALA A 185 -34.11 -10.86 -2.12
CA ALA A 185 -35.33 -11.47 -2.61
C ALA A 185 -35.18 -12.30 -3.90
N HIS A 186 -34.00 -12.30 -4.53
CA HIS A 186 -33.75 -13.06 -5.78
C HIS A 186 -32.32 -13.65 -5.83
N ALA A 187 -31.89 -14.36 -4.78
CA ALA A 187 -30.74 -15.24 -4.84
C ALA A 187 -31.22 -16.71 -4.83
#